data_2cf5f41bb89030f0cdb7e04fa620ccd9
#
_entry.id   2cf5f41bb89030f0cdb7e04fa620ccd9
#
_cell.length_a   1.000
_cell.length_b   1.000
_cell.length_c   1.000
_cell.angle_alpha   90.00
_cell.angle_beta   90.00
_cell.angle_gamma   90.00
#
_symmetry.space_group_name_H-M   'P 1'
#
loop_
_entity.id
_entity.type
_entity.pdbx_description
1 polymer ?
#
loop_
_entity_poly.entity_id
_entity_poly.type
_entity_poly.pdbx_seq_one_letter_code
_entity_poly.pdbx_strand_id
1 'polypeptide(L)'
;MFNLARIRGGVHPAAHKDRSSALTIGSLPLPPRLYLPLRQHAGAEALPLVKVGERVLKGQLIASSPSELSAPIHAPSSGRIVAIGPILAPHPSGLTVNGIVLDTDGEERWVELEVPVNPFEESPLLLAERVAQAGIVGMGGAIFPAAVKLKQGTRHEIKTVLVNGSECEPYLTCDDRIMRERAEAIVDGARLIQHILRAYRVVIGIEDNKPEALAAMRAASEPYGAIEVEAVPALYPMGSAKQLIQAVTGREVPADARSTSVGALVHNVGTVYAIHQALRHGRPLISRVVTVAGSCVSNPRNLETLIGTPAQALFDACGGFTREPARLLLGGPMMGVSLPSLQAPVIKGATGLLALAPHELRHDQASPCIRCASCVDACPMGLLPLEMAARARVDDLDGAHDYGLRDCILCGCCSYVCPSHIPLVQYFQYAMGRQDERRSAERKTDHIRRLTEARAARLAAEEAAKAAAKAAKAAKVKLAATPTSEAQ
;
A
#
# COMPACT_ATOMS: atom_id res chain seq x y z
N MET A 1 -24.46 -0.13 21.30
CA MET A 1 -23.66 -1.35 21.03
C MET A 1 -24.05 -1.84 19.65
N PHE A 2 -23.13 -1.74 18.70
CA PHE A 2 -23.35 -2.34 17.38
C PHE A 2 -23.36 -3.87 17.52
N ASN A 3 -24.29 -4.50 16.82
CA ASN A 3 -24.28 -5.95 16.70
C ASN A 3 -23.29 -6.27 15.57
N LEU A 4 -21.99 -6.47 15.91
CA LEU A 4 -20.97 -6.81 14.92
C LEU A 4 -21.38 -8.07 14.16
N ALA A 5 -21.31 -8.02 12.83
CA ALA A 5 -21.61 -9.18 12.01
C ALA A 5 -20.49 -10.22 12.16
N ARG A 6 -20.90 -11.49 12.29
CA ARG A 6 -19.96 -12.60 12.37
C ARG A 6 -19.24 -12.76 11.03
N ILE A 7 -17.91 -12.69 11.02
CA ILE A 7 -17.10 -13.02 9.85
C ILE A 7 -16.90 -14.54 9.76
N ARG A 8 -16.68 -15.01 8.53
CA ARG A 8 -16.41 -16.44 8.26
C ARG A 8 -14.91 -16.72 8.40
N GLY A 9 -14.55 -17.93 8.79
CA GLY A 9 -13.16 -18.39 8.81
C GLY A 9 -12.28 -17.61 9.78
N GLY A 10 -11.02 -17.45 9.42
CA GLY A 10 -9.99 -16.83 10.27
C GLY A 10 -9.26 -17.83 11.15
N VAL A 11 -8.24 -17.34 11.83
CA VAL A 11 -7.40 -18.14 12.75
C VAL A 11 -6.97 -17.28 13.95
N HIS A 12 -6.56 -17.93 15.05
CA HIS A 12 -6.03 -17.28 16.25
C HIS A 12 -4.54 -17.66 16.43
N PRO A 13 -3.61 -17.02 15.68
CA PRO A 13 -2.19 -17.26 15.93
C PRO A 13 -1.77 -16.64 17.25
N ALA A 14 -0.70 -17.19 17.88
CA ALA A 14 -0.11 -16.59 19.07
C ALA A 14 0.35 -15.17 18.78
N ALA A 15 -0.07 -14.21 19.60
CA ALA A 15 0.06 -12.78 19.30
C ALA A 15 1.50 -12.25 19.40
N HIS A 16 2.29 -12.70 20.40
CA HIS A 16 3.68 -12.29 20.67
C HIS A 16 3.91 -10.76 20.71
N LYS A 17 2.93 -10.00 21.21
CA LYS A 17 2.92 -8.52 21.18
C LYS A 17 3.45 -7.87 22.47
N ASP A 18 3.45 -8.60 23.60
CA ASP A 18 3.66 -8.03 24.93
C ASP A 18 4.97 -7.25 25.07
N ARG A 19 6.08 -7.78 24.52
CA ARG A 19 7.38 -7.13 24.62
C ARG A 19 7.48 -5.83 23.83
N SER A 20 6.91 -5.78 22.63
CA SER A 20 6.99 -4.60 21.75
C SER A 20 5.94 -3.54 22.07
N SER A 21 4.78 -3.92 22.66
CA SER A 21 3.72 -2.99 23.04
C SER A 21 3.95 -2.27 24.36
N ALA A 22 4.86 -2.77 25.20
CA ALA A 22 5.08 -2.24 26.56
C ALA A 22 5.74 -0.84 26.55
N LEU A 23 6.64 -0.56 25.61
CA LEU A 23 7.42 0.66 25.54
C LEU A 23 6.79 1.71 24.61
N THR A 24 6.95 2.97 24.95
CA THR A 24 6.59 4.11 24.06
C THR A 24 7.41 4.06 22.76
N ILE A 25 6.88 4.75 21.73
CA ILE A 25 7.58 4.86 20.45
C ILE A 25 8.93 5.52 20.69
N GLY A 26 10.01 4.81 20.33
CA GLY A 26 11.37 5.32 20.39
C GLY A 26 11.75 6.04 19.11
N SER A 27 12.80 6.88 19.18
CA SER A 27 13.44 7.51 18.04
C SER A 27 14.75 6.81 17.70
N LEU A 28 15.17 6.91 16.43
CA LEU A 28 16.48 6.47 15.95
C LEU A 28 17.44 7.68 15.83
N PRO A 29 18.74 7.52 16.12
CA PRO A 29 19.74 8.44 15.62
C PRO A 29 19.64 8.58 14.10
N LEU A 30 19.92 9.80 13.59
CA LEU A 30 19.88 10.03 12.14
C LEU A 30 20.93 9.14 11.44
N PRO A 31 20.52 8.23 10.53
CA PRO A 31 21.48 7.43 9.80
C PRO A 31 22.34 8.31 8.88
N PRO A 32 23.63 8.01 8.73
CA PRO A 32 24.51 8.79 7.85
C PRO A 32 24.12 8.69 6.37
N ARG A 33 23.37 7.63 6.00
CA ARG A 33 22.94 7.38 4.64
C ARG A 33 21.55 6.75 4.59
N LEU A 34 20.73 7.24 3.65
CA LEU A 34 19.38 6.76 3.37
C LEU A 34 19.28 6.22 1.94
N TYR A 35 18.58 5.10 1.76
CA TYR A 35 18.37 4.44 0.47
C TYR A 35 16.89 4.47 0.13
N LEU A 36 16.53 5.19 -0.91
CA LEU A 36 15.14 5.50 -1.26
C LEU A 36 14.74 4.82 -2.56
N PRO A 37 14.12 3.63 -2.52
CA PRO A 37 13.61 2.99 -3.73
C PRO A 37 12.61 3.91 -4.44
N LEU A 38 12.69 4.01 -5.77
CA LEU A 38 11.75 4.80 -6.56
C LEU A 38 10.37 4.14 -6.65
N ARG A 39 10.27 2.85 -6.35
CA ARG A 39 9.02 2.12 -6.26
C ARG A 39 8.73 1.70 -4.82
N GLN A 40 7.98 2.53 -4.10
CA GLN A 40 7.52 2.30 -2.73
C GLN A 40 5.98 2.29 -2.62
N HIS A 41 5.30 2.02 -3.73
CA HIS A 41 3.84 2.09 -3.86
C HIS A 41 3.36 1.20 -5.00
N ALA A 42 2.05 0.92 -5.02
CA ALA A 42 1.41 0.26 -6.15
C ALA A 42 1.36 1.21 -7.35
N GLY A 43 1.65 0.69 -8.54
CA GLY A 43 1.61 1.44 -9.78
C GLY A 43 2.98 1.77 -10.38
N ALA A 44 3.06 2.86 -11.13
CA ALA A 44 4.26 3.27 -11.86
C ALA A 44 5.36 3.78 -10.92
N GLU A 45 6.61 3.46 -11.23
CA GLU A 45 7.79 3.95 -10.52
C GLU A 45 7.87 5.48 -10.57
N ALA A 46 8.27 6.12 -9.45
CA ALA A 46 8.48 7.57 -9.42
C ALA A 46 9.71 7.99 -10.24
N LEU A 47 9.66 9.18 -10.82
CA LEU A 47 10.74 9.71 -11.67
C LEU A 47 11.62 10.67 -10.88
N PRO A 48 12.96 10.46 -10.81
CA PRO A 48 13.87 11.37 -10.14
C PRO A 48 13.79 12.80 -10.70
N LEU A 49 13.79 13.79 -9.81
CA LEU A 49 13.86 15.22 -10.13
C LEU A 49 15.22 15.82 -9.81
N VAL A 50 16.03 15.11 -9.02
CA VAL A 50 17.34 15.55 -8.53
C VAL A 50 18.49 14.90 -9.29
N LYS A 51 19.70 15.46 -9.12
CA LYS A 51 20.94 14.95 -9.74
C LYS A 51 21.96 14.56 -8.68
N VAL A 52 22.88 13.67 -9.04
CA VAL A 52 24.04 13.33 -8.18
C VAL A 52 24.84 14.59 -7.89
N GLY A 53 25.22 14.79 -6.62
CA GLY A 53 25.90 15.96 -6.11
C GLY A 53 24.98 17.08 -5.61
N GLU A 54 23.69 17.04 -5.91
CA GLU A 54 22.71 18.04 -5.49
C GLU A 54 22.48 18.01 -3.96
N ARG A 55 22.36 19.18 -3.33
CA ARG A 55 21.93 19.32 -1.95
C ARG A 55 20.42 19.42 -1.89
N VAL A 56 19.82 18.73 -0.93
CA VAL A 56 18.37 18.70 -0.71
C VAL A 56 18.04 19.04 0.74
N LEU A 57 16.86 19.57 0.94
CA LEU A 57 16.30 19.87 2.27
C LEU A 57 15.34 18.74 2.69
N LYS A 58 15.15 18.58 3.99
CA LYS A 58 14.16 17.67 4.58
C LYS A 58 12.76 18.04 4.09
N GLY A 59 11.99 17.07 3.59
CA GLY A 59 10.68 17.32 3.02
C GLY A 59 10.67 17.79 1.56
N GLN A 60 11.82 18.06 0.94
CA GLN A 60 11.90 18.45 -0.47
C GLN A 60 11.46 17.30 -1.37
N LEU A 61 10.66 17.60 -2.40
CA LEU A 61 10.28 16.64 -3.45
C LEU A 61 11.52 16.25 -4.28
N ILE A 62 11.87 14.96 -4.29
CA ILE A 62 13.06 14.42 -4.99
C ILE A 62 12.72 13.47 -6.12
N ALA A 63 11.49 12.94 -6.15
CA ALA A 63 10.98 12.17 -7.28
C ALA A 63 9.48 12.40 -7.46
N SER A 64 9.05 12.62 -8.72
CA SER A 64 7.66 12.92 -9.06
C SER A 64 6.87 11.67 -9.41
N SER A 65 5.55 11.77 -9.29
CA SER A 65 4.59 10.76 -9.72
C SER A 65 4.29 10.91 -11.21
N PRO A 66 4.60 9.92 -12.08
CA PRO A 66 4.34 10.03 -13.52
C PRO A 66 2.88 9.76 -13.91
N SER A 67 2.05 9.30 -13.00
CA SER A 67 0.65 8.94 -13.25
C SER A 67 -0.18 9.00 -11.97
N GLU A 68 -1.51 8.96 -12.09
CA GLU A 68 -2.40 8.92 -10.91
C GLU A 68 -2.12 7.71 -10.00
N LEU A 69 -1.76 6.55 -10.57
CA LEU A 69 -1.38 5.38 -9.80
C LEU A 69 0.14 5.35 -9.60
N SER A 70 0.62 6.28 -8.82
CA SER A 70 2.00 6.45 -8.37
C SER A 70 2.01 7.32 -7.12
N ALA A 71 3.16 7.49 -6.46
CA ALA A 71 3.30 8.41 -5.34
C ALA A 71 4.68 9.08 -5.37
N PRO A 72 4.77 10.40 -5.16
CA PRO A 72 6.03 11.11 -5.12
C PRO A 72 6.87 10.71 -3.91
N ILE A 73 8.17 10.99 -3.99
CA ILE A 73 9.15 10.71 -2.93
C ILE A 73 9.79 12.02 -2.51
N HIS A 74 9.87 12.22 -1.19
CA HIS A 74 10.48 13.39 -0.57
C HIS A 74 11.74 12.97 0.19
N ALA A 75 12.69 13.89 0.30
CA ALA A 75 13.91 13.68 1.07
C ALA A 75 13.58 13.56 2.57
N PRO A 76 13.93 12.43 3.22
CA PRO A 76 13.59 12.23 4.63
C PRO A 76 14.46 13.08 5.60
N SER A 77 15.59 13.56 5.11
CA SER A 77 16.49 14.48 5.83
C SER A 77 17.13 15.46 4.85
N SER A 78 17.75 16.52 5.35
CA SER A 78 18.66 17.33 4.55
C SER A 78 19.97 16.61 4.31
N GLY A 79 20.65 16.94 3.19
CA GLY A 79 21.90 16.30 2.83
C GLY A 79 22.26 16.42 1.35
N ARG A 80 23.02 15.46 0.83
CA ARG A 80 23.50 15.43 -0.55
C ARG A 80 23.13 14.12 -1.23
N ILE A 81 22.61 14.20 -2.46
CA ILE A 81 22.38 13.04 -3.32
C ILE A 81 23.73 12.53 -3.81
N VAL A 82 24.07 11.28 -3.45
CA VAL A 82 25.38 10.67 -3.79
C VAL A 82 25.28 9.64 -4.91
N ALA A 83 24.08 9.06 -5.13
CA ALA A 83 23.87 8.15 -6.24
C ALA A 83 22.38 8.14 -6.66
N ILE A 84 22.14 7.85 -7.94
CA ILE A 84 20.83 7.50 -8.51
C ILE A 84 21.05 6.28 -9.37
N GLY A 85 20.44 5.14 -9.03
CA GLY A 85 20.65 3.88 -9.72
C GLY A 85 20.23 2.67 -8.89
N PRO A 86 20.81 1.49 -9.14
CA PRO A 86 20.42 0.26 -8.47
C PRO A 86 20.78 0.27 -6.99
N ILE A 87 19.78 0.03 -6.14
CA ILE A 87 19.89 -0.19 -4.69
C ILE A 87 19.22 -1.51 -4.32
N LEU A 88 19.56 -2.09 -3.18
CA LEU A 88 18.95 -3.33 -2.72
C LEU A 88 17.44 -3.14 -2.47
N ALA A 89 16.63 -4.00 -3.10
CA ALA A 89 15.19 -4.02 -2.85
C ALA A 89 14.87 -4.70 -1.51
N PRO A 90 13.90 -4.20 -0.73
CA PRO A 90 13.34 -4.92 0.41
C PRO A 90 12.37 -6.01 -0.08
N HIS A 91 12.88 -6.97 -0.83
CA HIS A 91 12.12 -8.02 -1.51
C HIS A 91 12.85 -9.36 -1.41
N PRO A 92 12.15 -10.51 -1.29
CA PRO A 92 12.76 -11.83 -1.11
C PRO A 92 13.75 -12.23 -2.20
N SER A 93 13.65 -11.67 -3.40
CA SER A 93 14.54 -11.98 -4.53
C SER A 93 15.99 -11.55 -4.30
N GLY A 94 16.25 -10.60 -3.37
CA GLY A 94 17.59 -10.00 -3.22
C GLY A 94 18.06 -9.17 -4.42
N LEU A 95 17.17 -8.91 -5.39
CA LEU A 95 17.50 -8.11 -6.57
C LEU A 95 17.55 -6.61 -6.23
N THR A 96 18.18 -5.85 -7.10
CA THR A 96 18.20 -4.38 -7.01
C THR A 96 17.02 -3.75 -7.73
N VAL A 97 16.65 -2.54 -7.29
CA VAL A 97 15.68 -1.66 -7.92
C VAL A 97 16.28 -0.27 -8.06
N ASN A 98 15.73 0.56 -8.94
CA ASN A 98 16.16 1.95 -9.02
C ASN A 98 15.85 2.69 -7.73
N GLY A 99 16.78 3.53 -7.29
CA GLY A 99 16.63 4.31 -6.08
C GLY A 99 17.54 5.54 -6.06
N ILE A 100 17.32 6.36 -5.06
CA ILE A 100 18.12 7.54 -4.75
C ILE A 100 18.87 7.26 -3.45
N VAL A 101 20.16 7.56 -3.40
CA VAL A 101 20.98 7.47 -2.19
C VAL A 101 21.27 8.87 -1.70
N LEU A 102 20.91 9.15 -0.46
CA LEU A 102 21.06 10.42 0.23
C LEU A 102 22.03 10.28 1.41
N ASP A 103 23.16 10.99 1.37
CA ASP A 103 24.02 11.20 2.54
C ASP A 103 23.46 12.36 3.35
N THR A 104 23.15 12.11 4.61
CA THR A 104 22.58 13.10 5.53
C THR A 104 23.65 14.04 6.04
N ASP A 105 23.32 15.32 6.28
CA ASP A 105 24.25 16.34 6.79
C ASP A 105 24.19 16.55 8.32
N GLY A 106 23.27 15.88 8.98
CA GLY A 106 23.04 16.01 10.43
C GLY A 106 22.25 17.26 10.86
N GLU A 107 21.93 18.16 9.93
CA GLU A 107 21.26 19.42 10.26
C GLU A 107 19.74 19.35 10.23
N GLU A 108 19.17 18.36 9.52
CA GLU A 108 17.73 18.14 9.37
C GLU A 108 16.93 19.40 9.00
N ARG A 109 17.50 20.25 8.14
CA ARG A 109 16.89 21.51 7.68
C ARG A 109 15.69 21.24 6.77
N TRP A 110 14.52 21.73 7.18
CA TRP A 110 13.29 21.60 6.42
C TRP A 110 13.22 22.56 5.22
N VAL A 111 12.56 22.11 4.16
CA VAL A 111 12.01 23.00 3.13
C VAL A 111 10.90 23.85 3.76
N GLU A 112 10.61 25.01 3.19
CA GLU A 112 9.42 25.77 3.58
C GLU A 112 8.16 24.94 3.31
N LEU A 113 7.35 24.74 4.35
CA LEU A 113 6.15 23.92 4.28
C LEU A 113 4.92 24.80 4.06
N GLU A 114 4.15 24.47 3.02
CA GLU A 114 2.85 25.10 2.79
C GLU A 114 1.79 24.45 3.67
N VAL A 115 1.22 25.23 4.58
CA VAL A 115 0.19 24.78 5.52
C VAL A 115 -1.13 25.48 5.23
N PRO A 116 -2.24 24.75 5.02
CA PRO A 116 -3.56 25.37 4.96
C PRO A 116 -3.91 26.10 6.26
N VAL A 117 -4.46 27.29 6.16
CA VAL A 117 -4.93 28.05 7.37
C VAL A 117 -6.03 27.27 8.09
N ASN A 118 -7.01 26.78 7.34
CA ASN A 118 -8.05 25.89 7.84
C ASN A 118 -8.41 24.84 6.78
N PRO A 119 -7.96 23.58 6.91
CA PRO A 119 -8.30 22.55 5.92
C PRO A 119 -9.80 22.32 5.70
N PHE A 120 -10.65 22.60 6.70
CA PHE A 120 -12.11 22.41 6.55
C PHE A 120 -12.78 23.49 5.68
N GLU A 121 -12.09 24.56 5.34
CA GLU A 121 -12.55 25.59 4.40
C GLU A 121 -12.08 25.31 2.96
N GLU A 122 -11.13 24.40 2.79
CA GLU A 122 -10.65 24.01 1.45
C GLU A 122 -11.58 23.00 0.77
N SER A 123 -11.55 22.99 -0.56
CA SER A 123 -12.36 22.03 -1.33
C SER A 123 -11.84 20.60 -1.12
N PRO A 124 -12.74 19.59 -1.09
CA PRO A 124 -12.36 18.18 -0.97
C PRO A 124 -11.33 17.73 -2.00
N LEU A 125 -11.42 18.23 -3.24
CA LEU A 125 -10.50 17.86 -4.31
C LEU A 125 -9.09 18.43 -4.08
N LEU A 126 -8.99 19.67 -3.58
CA LEU A 126 -7.70 20.28 -3.25
C LEU A 126 -7.02 19.56 -2.09
N LEU A 127 -7.78 19.17 -1.05
CA LEU A 127 -7.24 18.37 0.06
C LEU A 127 -6.75 17.00 -0.41
N ALA A 128 -7.50 16.32 -1.29
CA ALA A 128 -7.06 15.06 -1.88
C ALA A 128 -5.78 15.24 -2.73
N GLU A 129 -5.62 16.39 -3.40
CA GLU A 129 -4.40 16.71 -4.14
C GLU A 129 -3.21 16.96 -3.21
N ARG A 130 -3.38 17.67 -2.09
CA ARG A 130 -2.34 17.84 -1.06
C ARG A 130 -1.89 16.48 -0.49
N VAL A 131 -2.83 15.54 -0.27
CA VAL A 131 -2.50 14.17 0.14
C VAL A 131 -1.69 13.44 -0.92
N ALA A 132 -1.99 13.66 -2.22
CA ALA A 132 -1.21 13.12 -3.32
C ALA A 132 0.21 13.69 -3.34
N GLN A 133 0.34 15.03 -3.26
CA GLN A 133 1.62 15.73 -3.24
C GLN A 133 2.48 15.33 -2.04
N ALA A 134 1.89 15.06 -0.89
CA ALA A 134 2.60 14.56 0.29
C ALA A 134 3.10 13.11 0.16
N GLY A 135 2.80 12.43 -0.95
CA GLY A 135 3.29 11.08 -1.22
C GLY A 135 2.74 10.00 -0.29
N ILE A 136 1.53 10.20 0.25
CA ILE A 136 0.93 9.28 1.22
C ILE A 136 0.39 8.04 0.53
N VAL A 137 0.77 6.89 1.06
CA VAL A 137 0.28 5.57 0.64
C VAL A 137 -0.42 4.85 1.78
N GLY A 138 -1.15 3.79 1.47
CA GLY A 138 -1.74 2.92 2.48
C GLY A 138 -0.65 2.23 3.30
N MET A 139 -0.59 2.53 4.59
CA MET A 139 0.48 2.08 5.50
C MET A 139 0.19 0.73 6.18
N GLY A 140 -0.95 0.12 5.90
CA GLY A 140 -1.33 -1.23 6.38
C GLY A 140 -0.85 -2.39 5.48
N GLY A 141 0.24 -2.21 4.72
CA GLY A 141 0.88 -3.25 3.90
C GLY A 141 0.60 -3.17 2.39
N ALA A 142 -0.60 -2.76 1.95
CA ALA A 142 -0.97 -2.75 0.53
C ALA A 142 -0.35 -1.60 -0.29
N ILE A 143 0.28 -0.62 0.34
CA ILE A 143 0.98 0.53 -0.28
C ILE A 143 0.26 1.20 -1.47
N PHE A 144 -1.06 1.14 -1.51
CA PHE A 144 -1.86 1.80 -2.54
C PHE A 144 -1.92 3.31 -2.28
N PRO A 145 -1.70 4.20 -3.28
CA PRO A 145 -1.72 5.64 -3.07
C PRO A 145 -3.02 6.13 -2.43
N ALA A 146 -2.92 6.79 -1.26
CA ALA A 146 -4.10 7.19 -0.48
C ALA A 146 -4.99 8.19 -1.23
N ALA A 147 -4.39 9.13 -1.95
CA ALA A 147 -5.10 10.13 -2.74
C ALA A 147 -5.99 9.53 -3.84
N VAL A 148 -5.57 8.41 -4.44
CA VAL A 148 -6.40 7.71 -5.45
C VAL A 148 -7.68 7.19 -4.83
N LYS A 149 -7.60 6.64 -3.60
CA LYS A 149 -8.81 6.22 -2.86
C LYS A 149 -9.70 7.42 -2.54
N LEU A 150 -9.14 8.52 -2.08
CA LEU A 150 -9.89 9.74 -1.77
C LEU A 150 -10.58 10.30 -3.01
N LYS A 151 -9.83 10.51 -4.12
CA LYS A 151 -10.37 10.99 -5.39
C LYS A 151 -11.46 10.07 -5.97
N GLN A 152 -11.31 8.76 -5.83
CA GLN A 152 -12.37 7.81 -6.20
C GLN A 152 -13.56 7.91 -5.27
N GLY A 153 -13.32 8.04 -3.97
CA GLY A 153 -14.37 8.21 -2.96
C GLY A 153 -15.25 9.44 -3.21
N THR A 154 -14.67 10.57 -3.66
CA THR A 154 -15.47 11.78 -3.98
C THR A 154 -16.42 11.60 -5.16
N ARG A 155 -16.26 10.55 -5.97
CA ARG A 155 -17.13 10.21 -7.11
C ARG A 155 -18.25 9.23 -6.73
N HIS A 156 -18.29 8.76 -5.49
CA HIS A 156 -19.26 7.81 -4.96
C HIS A 156 -19.87 8.34 -3.66
N GLU A 157 -21.06 7.91 -3.33
CA GLU A 157 -21.66 8.17 -2.03
C GLU A 157 -20.99 7.29 -0.97
N ILE A 158 -20.09 7.87 -0.17
CA ILE A 158 -19.45 7.17 0.94
C ILE A 158 -20.26 7.40 2.21
N LYS A 159 -20.89 6.33 2.71
CA LYS A 159 -21.66 6.38 3.95
C LYS A 159 -20.78 6.28 5.19
N THR A 160 -19.73 5.45 5.12
CA THR A 160 -18.89 5.15 6.27
C THR A 160 -17.41 5.19 5.88
N VAL A 161 -16.65 6.02 6.58
CA VAL A 161 -15.19 5.92 6.61
C VAL A 161 -14.82 4.93 7.71
N LEU A 162 -14.05 3.90 7.36
CA LEU A 162 -13.53 2.93 8.31
C LEU A 162 -12.04 3.20 8.55
N VAL A 163 -11.70 3.52 9.79
CA VAL A 163 -10.30 3.63 10.24
C VAL A 163 -9.91 2.29 10.84
N ASN A 164 -8.96 1.64 10.20
CA ASN A 164 -8.51 0.30 10.56
C ASN A 164 -7.36 0.38 11.57
N GLY A 165 -7.65 0.10 12.83
CA GLY A 165 -6.73 -0.06 13.94
C GLY A 165 -6.63 -1.51 14.44
N SER A 166 -7.09 -2.50 13.63
CA SER A 166 -7.12 -3.91 14.07
C SER A 166 -5.71 -4.45 14.34
N GLU A 167 -4.76 -4.26 13.41
CA GLU A 167 -3.38 -4.75 13.54
C GLU A 167 -3.30 -6.24 13.95
N CYS A 168 -3.97 -7.09 13.15
CA CYS A 168 -4.17 -8.50 13.45
C CYS A 168 -2.92 -9.39 13.23
N GLU A 169 -1.87 -8.91 12.57
CA GLU A 169 -0.60 -9.65 12.39
C GLU A 169 0.10 -9.88 13.74
N PRO A 170 0.57 -11.10 14.04
CA PRO A 170 1.39 -11.33 15.21
C PRO A 170 2.66 -10.47 15.24
N TYR A 171 3.20 -10.22 16.42
CA TYR A 171 4.36 -9.37 16.71
C TYR A 171 4.18 -7.87 16.45
N LEU A 172 3.33 -7.45 15.51
CA LEU A 172 3.18 -6.05 15.14
C LEU A 172 2.39 -5.27 16.19
N THR A 173 2.90 -4.09 16.57
CA THR A 173 2.33 -3.20 17.59
C THR A 173 2.50 -1.72 17.24
N CYS A 174 2.94 -1.41 16.01
CA CYS A 174 3.13 -0.03 15.57
C CYS A 174 1.82 0.77 15.52
N ASP A 175 0.72 0.17 15.07
CA ASP A 175 -0.59 0.81 15.01
C ASP A 175 -1.19 0.96 16.41
N ASP A 176 -1.04 -0.04 17.29
CA ASP A 176 -1.43 0.02 18.70
C ASP A 176 -0.74 1.21 19.40
N ARG A 177 0.59 1.34 19.24
CA ARG A 177 1.34 2.43 19.86
C ARG A 177 0.99 3.81 19.30
N ILE A 178 0.78 3.92 17.98
CA ILE A 178 0.33 5.19 17.37
C ILE A 178 -1.04 5.59 17.92
N MET A 179 -1.99 4.66 18.08
CA MET A 179 -3.30 4.93 18.66
C MET A 179 -3.23 5.39 20.11
N ARG A 180 -2.36 4.81 20.92
CA ARG A 180 -2.16 5.22 22.33
C ARG A 180 -1.51 6.60 22.45
N GLU A 181 -0.52 6.90 21.62
CA GLU A 181 0.34 8.09 21.79
C GLU A 181 -0.09 9.28 20.93
N ARG A 182 -0.92 9.06 19.87
CA ARG A 182 -1.29 10.07 18.86
C ARG A 182 -2.79 10.05 18.55
N ALA A 183 -3.61 9.68 19.52
CA ALA A 183 -5.05 9.50 19.33
C ALA A 183 -5.74 10.75 18.76
N GLU A 184 -5.45 11.93 19.30
CA GLU A 184 -6.04 13.21 18.83
C GLU A 184 -5.70 13.50 17.36
N ALA A 185 -4.45 13.26 16.96
CA ALA A 185 -4.03 13.45 15.57
C ALA A 185 -4.70 12.47 14.61
N ILE A 186 -4.93 11.21 15.04
CA ILE A 186 -5.67 10.22 14.26
C ILE A 186 -7.13 10.62 14.13
N VAL A 187 -7.77 11.06 15.22
CA VAL A 187 -9.18 11.51 15.19
C VAL A 187 -9.33 12.73 14.28
N ASP A 188 -8.43 13.72 14.36
CA ASP A 188 -8.47 14.87 13.45
C ASP A 188 -8.24 14.46 11.99
N GLY A 189 -7.29 13.55 11.72
CA GLY A 189 -7.09 12.97 10.39
C GLY A 189 -8.32 12.24 9.86
N ALA A 190 -9.04 11.53 10.73
CA ALA A 190 -10.29 10.86 10.38
C ALA A 190 -11.40 11.85 10.03
N ARG A 191 -11.51 12.98 10.75
CA ARG A 191 -12.42 14.11 10.44
C ARG A 191 -12.09 14.75 9.09
N LEU A 192 -10.80 14.94 8.80
CA LEU A 192 -10.35 15.48 7.51
C LEU A 192 -10.75 14.54 6.36
N ILE A 193 -10.59 13.23 6.52
CA ILE A 193 -11.04 12.24 5.54
C ILE A 193 -12.57 12.25 5.40
N GLN A 194 -13.29 12.34 6.52
CA GLN A 194 -14.74 12.47 6.53
C GLN A 194 -15.18 13.70 5.73
N HIS A 195 -14.54 14.85 5.93
CA HIS A 195 -14.79 16.08 5.20
C HIS A 195 -14.53 15.94 3.70
N ILE A 196 -13.37 15.38 3.31
CA ILE A 196 -13.01 15.12 1.91
C ILE A 196 -14.07 14.24 1.22
N LEU A 197 -14.55 13.21 1.89
CA LEU A 197 -15.47 12.23 1.33
C LEU A 197 -16.95 12.62 1.54
N ARG A 198 -17.23 13.64 2.34
CA ARG A 198 -18.58 14.02 2.78
C ARG A 198 -19.32 12.82 3.37
N ALA A 199 -18.61 11.99 4.11
CA ALA A 199 -19.16 10.76 4.68
C ALA A 199 -20.04 11.07 5.90
N TYR A 200 -21.10 10.26 6.09
CA TYR A 200 -22.04 10.47 7.20
C TYR A 200 -21.41 10.16 8.55
N ARG A 201 -20.55 9.15 8.62
CA ARG A 201 -19.90 8.73 9.86
C ARG A 201 -18.51 8.17 9.64
N VAL A 202 -17.75 8.14 10.73
CA VAL A 202 -16.46 7.45 10.83
C VAL A 202 -16.58 6.34 11.87
N VAL A 203 -16.07 5.15 11.57
CA VAL A 203 -15.93 4.08 12.55
C VAL A 203 -14.45 3.67 12.62
N ILE A 204 -13.89 3.71 13.83
CA ILE A 204 -12.54 3.29 14.13
C ILE A 204 -12.62 1.88 14.71
N GLY A 205 -12.23 0.85 13.94
CA GLY A 205 -12.24 -0.54 14.38
C GLY A 205 -10.91 -0.92 15.01
N ILE A 206 -10.92 -1.35 16.27
CA ILE A 206 -9.74 -1.74 17.05
C ILE A 206 -10.00 -3.11 17.65
N GLU A 207 -9.03 -4.03 17.59
CA GLU A 207 -9.20 -5.34 18.23
C GLU A 207 -9.36 -5.24 19.76
N ASP A 208 -10.22 -6.09 20.32
CA ASP A 208 -10.57 -6.13 21.74
C ASP A 208 -9.40 -6.49 22.67
N ASN A 209 -8.31 -7.02 22.10
CA ASN A 209 -7.04 -7.27 22.80
C ASN A 209 -6.17 -6.02 23.01
N LYS A 210 -6.66 -4.81 22.64
CA LYS A 210 -5.95 -3.51 22.75
C LYS A 210 -6.73 -2.52 23.64
N PRO A 211 -6.93 -2.80 24.94
CA PRO A 211 -7.77 -1.98 25.81
C PRO A 211 -7.29 -0.54 25.97
N GLU A 212 -5.96 -0.31 26.00
CA GLU A 212 -5.38 1.03 26.14
C GLU A 212 -5.57 1.88 24.86
N ALA A 213 -5.42 1.27 23.68
CA ALA A 213 -5.72 1.95 22.41
C ALA A 213 -7.21 2.29 22.29
N LEU A 214 -8.10 1.35 22.67
CA LEU A 214 -9.53 1.60 22.74
C LEU A 214 -9.88 2.77 23.67
N ALA A 215 -9.28 2.83 24.86
CA ALA A 215 -9.49 3.91 25.81
C ALA A 215 -9.01 5.25 25.27
N ALA A 216 -7.79 5.31 24.72
CA ALA A 216 -7.21 6.53 24.17
C ALA A 216 -8.02 7.07 22.99
N MET A 217 -8.40 6.19 22.05
CA MET A 217 -9.17 6.59 20.88
C MET A 217 -10.59 7.01 21.23
N ARG A 218 -11.26 6.37 22.22
CA ARG A 218 -12.58 6.79 22.73
C ARG A 218 -12.52 8.16 23.38
N ALA A 219 -11.54 8.40 24.24
CA ALA A 219 -11.34 9.70 24.86
C ALA A 219 -11.12 10.82 23.84
N ALA A 220 -10.25 10.58 22.82
CA ALA A 220 -9.99 11.54 21.77
C ALA A 220 -11.21 11.81 20.85
N SER A 221 -12.08 10.82 20.66
CA SER A 221 -13.27 10.94 19.80
C SER A 221 -14.51 11.50 20.51
N GLU A 222 -14.53 11.53 21.85
CA GLU A 222 -15.68 11.98 22.66
C GLU A 222 -16.29 13.32 22.20
N PRO A 223 -15.50 14.36 21.84
CA PRO A 223 -16.08 15.63 21.38
C PRO A 223 -16.77 15.55 20.01
N TYR A 224 -16.69 14.44 19.29
CA TYR A 224 -17.10 14.32 17.88
C TYR A 224 -18.15 13.23 17.69
N GLY A 225 -19.44 13.56 17.77
CA GLY A 225 -20.54 12.60 17.70
C GLY A 225 -20.67 11.77 16.41
N ALA A 226 -19.95 12.14 15.33
CA ALA A 226 -19.94 11.40 14.09
C ALA A 226 -18.80 10.35 14.01
N ILE A 227 -18.00 10.21 15.07
CA ILE A 227 -16.87 9.27 15.16
C ILE A 227 -17.15 8.24 16.25
N GLU A 228 -17.19 7.00 15.86
CA GLU A 228 -17.45 5.86 16.72
C GLU A 228 -16.20 4.99 16.86
N VAL A 229 -15.91 4.48 18.05
CA VAL A 229 -14.78 3.57 18.30
C VAL A 229 -15.33 2.22 18.71
N GLU A 230 -15.19 1.23 17.82
CA GLU A 230 -15.73 -0.11 17.97
C GLU A 230 -14.63 -1.13 18.27
N ALA A 231 -14.88 -1.96 19.31
CA ALA A 231 -14.04 -3.11 19.58
C ALA A 231 -14.44 -4.26 18.65
N VAL A 232 -13.49 -4.70 17.81
CA VAL A 232 -13.69 -5.86 16.93
C VAL A 232 -12.96 -7.09 17.48
N PRO A 233 -13.41 -8.33 17.20
CA PRO A 233 -12.75 -9.52 17.69
C PRO A 233 -11.28 -9.61 17.26
N ALA A 234 -10.40 -10.04 18.19
CA ALA A 234 -9.01 -10.38 17.89
C ALA A 234 -8.94 -11.70 17.11
N LEU A 235 -9.32 -11.65 15.85
CA LEU A 235 -9.35 -12.77 14.93
C LEU A 235 -8.59 -12.40 13.66
N TYR A 236 -7.54 -13.15 13.33
CA TYR A 236 -6.83 -12.95 12.08
C TYR A 236 -7.62 -13.52 10.88
N PRO A 237 -7.89 -12.80 9.78
CA PRO A 237 -7.37 -11.49 9.41
C PRO A 237 -8.42 -10.35 9.52
N MET A 238 -8.86 -9.98 10.72
CA MET A 238 -9.81 -8.87 10.95
C MET A 238 -9.33 -7.56 10.32
N GLY A 239 -8.01 -7.33 10.27
CA GLY A 239 -7.39 -6.17 9.62
C GLY A 239 -7.52 -6.12 8.09
N SER A 240 -8.07 -7.15 7.44
CA SER A 240 -8.42 -7.08 6.02
C SER A 240 -9.60 -6.11 5.81
N ALA A 241 -9.52 -5.27 4.78
CA ALA A 241 -10.57 -4.30 4.49
C ALA A 241 -11.94 -4.94 4.28
N LYS A 242 -12.02 -6.08 3.59
CA LYS A 242 -13.29 -6.80 3.32
C LYS A 242 -13.91 -7.33 4.62
N GLN A 243 -13.09 -7.95 5.51
CA GLN A 243 -13.54 -8.48 6.79
C GLN A 243 -13.99 -7.36 7.74
N LEU A 244 -13.22 -6.27 7.83
CA LEU A 244 -13.58 -5.14 8.69
C LEU A 244 -14.87 -4.46 8.22
N ILE A 245 -15.05 -4.27 6.90
CA ILE A 245 -16.31 -3.75 6.34
C ILE A 245 -17.47 -4.64 6.73
N GLN A 246 -17.36 -5.95 6.54
CA GLN A 246 -18.41 -6.91 6.87
C GLN A 246 -18.73 -6.88 8.37
N ALA A 247 -17.71 -6.92 9.23
CA ALA A 247 -17.89 -6.90 10.69
C ALA A 247 -18.65 -5.65 11.16
N VAL A 248 -18.27 -4.46 10.66
CA VAL A 248 -18.80 -3.17 11.13
C VAL A 248 -20.11 -2.80 10.44
N THR A 249 -20.29 -3.13 9.16
CA THR A 249 -21.45 -2.70 8.37
C THR A 249 -22.47 -3.79 8.10
N GLY A 250 -22.13 -5.05 8.35
CA GLY A 250 -22.92 -6.21 7.95
C GLY A 250 -22.97 -6.47 6.44
N ARG A 251 -22.22 -5.71 5.64
CA ARG A 251 -22.24 -5.81 4.17
C ARG A 251 -20.97 -6.49 3.67
N GLU A 252 -21.14 -7.42 2.75
CA GLU A 252 -20.02 -8.00 2.01
C GLU A 252 -19.66 -7.17 0.78
N VAL A 253 -18.38 -6.98 0.55
CA VAL A 253 -17.89 -6.40 -0.72
C VAL A 253 -17.95 -7.49 -1.77
N PRO A 254 -18.76 -7.34 -2.83
CA PRO A 254 -18.89 -8.37 -3.87
C PRO A 254 -17.58 -8.73 -4.53
N ALA A 255 -17.53 -9.91 -5.16
CA ALA A 255 -16.43 -10.31 -6.03
C ALA A 255 -16.20 -9.25 -7.11
N ASP A 256 -14.95 -9.00 -7.47
CA ASP A 256 -14.54 -7.99 -8.46
C ASP A 256 -14.94 -6.53 -8.14
N ALA A 257 -15.64 -6.27 -7.03
CA ALA A 257 -16.06 -4.92 -6.62
C ALA A 257 -15.07 -4.28 -5.65
N ARG A 258 -15.12 -2.94 -5.56
CA ARG A 258 -14.38 -2.15 -4.58
C ARG A 258 -15.24 -1.85 -3.36
N SER A 259 -14.62 -1.51 -2.24
CA SER A 259 -15.31 -1.10 -1.00
C SER A 259 -16.30 0.06 -1.19
N THR A 260 -16.05 0.93 -2.18
CA THR A 260 -16.96 2.02 -2.54
C THR A 260 -18.33 1.56 -3.04
N SER A 261 -18.43 0.33 -3.59
CA SER A 261 -19.71 -0.24 -4.05
C SER A 261 -20.69 -0.50 -2.90
N VAL A 262 -20.18 -0.67 -1.69
CA VAL A 262 -20.99 -0.82 -0.47
C VAL A 262 -21.04 0.47 0.37
N GLY A 263 -20.59 1.61 -0.19
CA GLY A 263 -20.57 2.91 0.47
C GLY A 263 -19.55 3.00 1.62
N ALA A 264 -18.46 2.23 1.58
CA ALA A 264 -17.42 2.21 2.59
C ALA A 264 -16.04 2.52 2.01
N LEU A 265 -15.19 3.22 2.78
CA LEU A 265 -13.79 3.43 2.44
C LEU A 265 -12.92 3.16 3.67
N VAL A 266 -11.86 2.36 3.48
CA VAL A 266 -10.99 1.92 4.60
C VAL A 266 -9.62 2.57 4.50
N HIS A 267 -9.15 3.16 5.61
CA HIS A 267 -7.78 3.63 5.79
C HIS A 267 -7.18 3.05 7.08
N ASN A 268 -5.91 2.64 7.03
CA ASN A 268 -5.16 2.24 8.22
C ASN A 268 -4.88 3.46 9.12
N VAL A 269 -4.78 3.28 10.44
CA VAL A 269 -4.53 4.37 11.42
C VAL A 269 -3.25 5.15 11.12
N GLY A 270 -2.17 4.49 10.72
CA GLY A 270 -0.92 5.16 10.33
C GLY A 270 -1.10 6.04 9.08
N THR A 271 -1.93 5.60 8.11
CA THR A 271 -2.29 6.42 6.93
C THR A 271 -3.09 7.64 7.34
N VAL A 272 -4.05 7.49 8.27
CA VAL A 272 -4.87 8.59 8.80
C VAL A 272 -3.99 9.61 9.52
N TYR A 273 -3.05 9.13 10.34
CA TYR A 273 -2.05 9.99 10.99
C TYR A 273 -1.18 10.75 9.96
N ALA A 274 -0.71 10.08 8.91
CA ALA A 274 0.08 10.73 7.85
C ALA A 274 -0.74 11.79 7.10
N ILE A 275 -2.03 11.56 6.85
CA ILE A 275 -2.95 12.55 6.26
C ILE A 275 -3.10 13.77 7.17
N HIS A 276 -3.26 13.57 8.49
CA HIS A 276 -3.25 14.65 9.46
C HIS A 276 -1.94 15.47 9.36
N GLN A 277 -0.76 14.82 9.36
CA GLN A 277 0.53 15.50 9.26
C GLN A 277 0.65 16.34 7.98
N ALA A 278 0.14 15.83 6.86
CA ALA A 278 0.18 16.54 5.59
C ALA A 278 -0.77 17.75 5.56
N LEU A 279 -2.00 17.59 6.05
CA LEU A 279 -3.02 18.62 5.93
C LEU A 279 -2.97 19.67 7.07
N ARG A 280 -2.43 19.32 8.23
CA ARG A 280 -2.27 20.27 9.36
C ARG A 280 -0.89 20.91 9.43
N HIS A 281 0.14 20.21 8.95
CA HIS A 281 1.53 20.64 9.12
C HIS A 281 2.31 20.71 7.81
N GLY A 282 1.70 20.43 6.64
CA GLY A 282 2.36 20.42 5.35
C GLY A 282 3.45 19.33 5.21
N ARG A 283 3.54 18.38 6.17
CA ARG A 283 4.62 17.40 6.23
C ARG A 283 4.35 16.23 5.28
N PRO A 284 5.23 15.95 4.30
CA PRO A 284 5.11 14.77 3.45
C PRO A 284 5.44 13.48 4.21
N LEU A 285 5.08 12.33 3.63
CA LEU A 285 5.37 11.01 4.21
C LEU A 285 6.86 10.68 4.04
N ILE A 286 7.67 11.01 5.05
CA ILE A 286 9.12 10.79 5.11
C ILE A 286 9.56 9.92 6.29
N SER A 287 8.68 9.62 7.22
CA SER A 287 8.92 8.73 8.37
C SER A 287 7.71 7.84 8.62
N ARG A 288 7.92 6.79 9.38
CA ARG A 288 6.86 5.94 9.90
C ARG A 288 7.28 5.22 11.17
N VAL A 289 6.31 4.75 11.93
CA VAL A 289 6.55 3.86 13.07
C VAL A 289 6.65 2.42 12.55
N VAL A 290 7.68 1.70 12.99
CA VAL A 290 7.98 0.31 12.61
C VAL A 290 8.18 -0.51 13.89
N THR A 291 7.52 -1.66 13.98
CA THR A 291 7.76 -2.63 15.05
C THR A 291 9.05 -3.42 14.77
N VAL A 292 9.95 -3.48 15.73
CA VAL A 292 11.12 -4.38 15.69
C VAL A 292 10.91 -5.46 16.75
N ALA A 293 10.75 -6.71 16.32
CA ALA A 293 10.39 -7.81 17.22
C ALA A 293 10.93 -9.18 16.77
N GLY A 294 10.51 -10.26 17.44
CA GLY A 294 10.99 -11.62 17.26
C GLY A 294 11.87 -12.07 18.42
N SER A 295 12.00 -13.37 18.62
CA SER A 295 12.73 -13.92 19.79
C SER A 295 14.24 -13.65 19.75
N CYS A 296 14.79 -13.35 18.56
CA CYS A 296 16.20 -13.00 18.39
C CYS A 296 16.52 -11.54 18.68
N VAL A 297 15.51 -10.65 18.88
CA VAL A 297 15.74 -9.23 19.17
C VAL A 297 15.93 -9.04 20.68
N SER A 298 17.00 -8.31 21.07
CA SER A 298 17.31 -8.09 22.48
C SER A 298 16.23 -7.28 23.18
N ASN A 299 15.86 -6.11 22.63
CA ASN A 299 14.89 -5.18 23.21
C ASN A 299 13.79 -4.82 22.18
N PRO A 300 12.81 -5.71 21.94
CA PRO A 300 11.72 -5.43 20.98
C PRO A 300 10.96 -4.16 21.36
N ARG A 301 10.69 -3.31 20.34
CA ARG A 301 9.98 -2.05 20.52
C ARG A 301 9.49 -1.47 19.19
N ASN A 302 8.74 -0.39 19.26
CA ASN A 302 8.36 0.41 18.11
C ASN A 302 9.29 1.62 17.97
N LEU A 303 9.76 1.86 16.75
CA LEU A 303 10.67 2.96 16.44
C LEU A 303 10.07 3.86 15.35
N GLU A 304 10.04 5.17 15.58
CA GLU A 304 9.82 6.10 14.48
C GLU A 304 11.12 6.24 13.69
N THR A 305 11.04 5.88 12.42
CA THR A 305 12.20 5.82 11.53
C THR A 305 11.96 6.57 10.25
N LEU A 306 13.02 7.18 9.71
CA LEU A 306 13.01 7.79 8.39
C LEU A 306 12.92 6.70 7.31
N ILE A 307 12.14 6.97 6.26
CA ILE A 307 12.09 6.12 5.08
C ILE A 307 13.46 6.11 4.43
N GLY A 308 13.92 4.91 4.03
CA GLY A 308 15.27 4.73 3.49
C GLY A 308 16.33 4.28 4.49
N THR A 309 16.00 4.23 5.79
CA THR A 309 16.90 3.72 6.84
C THR A 309 17.17 2.23 6.62
N PRO A 310 18.43 1.75 6.61
CA PRO A 310 18.74 0.33 6.57
C PRO A 310 18.15 -0.42 7.77
N ALA A 311 17.64 -1.64 7.56
CA ALA A 311 17.08 -2.47 8.63
C ALA A 311 18.08 -2.73 9.77
N GLN A 312 19.38 -2.81 9.48
CA GLN A 312 20.45 -2.94 10.46
C GLN A 312 20.35 -1.88 11.55
N ALA A 313 20.15 -0.60 11.20
CA ALA A 313 20.08 0.48 12.15
C ALA A 313 18.93 0.33 13.16
N LEU A 314 17.79 -0.24 12.72
CA LEU A 314 16.66 -0.50 13.61
C LEU A 314 16.97 -1.66 14.58
N PHE A 315 17.57 -2.73 14.10
CA PHE A 315 17.98 -3.84 14.98
C PHE A 315 19.05 -3.41 15.98
N ASP A 316 20.05 -2.61 15.55
CA ASP A 316 21.09 -2.07 16.44
C ASP A 316 20.48 -1.17 17.54
N ALA A 317 19.52 -0.32 17.21
CA ALA A 317 18.78 0.50 18.17
C ALA A 317 17.95 -0.32 19.17
N CYS A 318 17.62 -1.57 18.81
CA CYS A 318 16.98 -2.53 19.69
C CYS A 318 17.98 -3.41 20.48
N GLY A 319 19.26 -3.05 20.53
CA GLY A 319 20.33 -3.78 21.22
C GLY A 319 20.87 -4.98 20.44
N GLY A 320 20.60 -5.05 19.16
CA GLY A 320 21.06 -6.11 18.25
C GLY A 320 20.35 -7.45 18.49
N PHE A 321 21.00 -8.53 18.04
CA PHE A 321 20.48 -9.87 18.17
C PHE A 321 21.03 -10.61 19.40
N THR A 322 20.17 -11.33 20.08
CA THR A 322 20.56 -12.24 21.19
C THR A 322 21.20 -13.54 20.67
N ARG A 323 20.88 -13.90 19.43
CA ARG A 323 21.40 -15.05 18.67
C ARG A 323 21.22 -14.79 17.18
N GLU A 324 21.89 -15.54 16.33
CA GLU A 324 21.70 -15.45 14.89
C GLU A 324 20.26 -15.81 14.50
N PRO A 325 19.55 -14.94 13.77
CA PRO A 325 18.19 -15.22 13.32
C PRO A 325 18.17 -16.30 12.24
N ALA A 326 17.26 -17.26 12.37
CA ALA A 326 16.99 -18.23 11.31
C ALA A 326 16.25 -17.61 10.13
N ARG A 327 15.49 -16.53 10.39
CA ARG A 327 14.78 -15.77 9.35
C ARG A 327 14.58 -14.33 9.76
N LEU A 328 14.80 -13.44 8.78
CA LEU A 328 14.43 -12.02 8.88
C LEU A 328 13.18 -11.79 8.00
N LEU A 329 12.20 -11.02 8.53
CA LEU A 329 10.99 -10.67 7.80
C LEU A 329 10.80 -9.14 7.78
N LEU A 330 10.26 -8.65 6.67
CA LEU A 330 9.64 -7.33 6.56
C LEU A 330 8.12 -7.52 6.60
N GLY A 331 7.46 -6.94 7.61
CA GLY A 331 6.05 -7.18 7.93
C GLY A 331 5.86 -8.23 9.01
N GLY A 332 4.64 -8.73 9.17
CA GLY A 332 4.30 -9.80 10.11
C GLY A 332 4.56 -11.21 9.55
N PRO A 333 4.40 -12.25 10.37
CA PRO A 333 4.73 -13.61 9.95
C PRO A 333 3.70 -14.25 9.00
N MET A 334 2.48 -13.68 8.91
CA MET A 334 1.41 -14.24 8.08
C MET A 334 1.45 -13.72 6.64
N MET A 335 1.67 -12.43 6.44
CA MET A 335 1.70 -11.77 5.12
C MET A 335 3.01 -11.09 4.78
N GLY A 336 3.95 -11.00 5.72
CA GLY A 336 5.26 -10.41 5.49
C GLY A 336 6.12 -11.22 4.53
N VAL A 337 7.21 -10.62 4.11
CA VAL A 337 8.16 -11.22 3.16
C VAL A 337 9.53 -11.39 3.79
N SER A 338 10.29 -12.40 3.34
CA SER A 338 11.67 -12.59 3.79
C SER A 338 12.53 -11.39 3.39
N LEU A 339 13.32 -10.91 4.35
CA LEU A 339 14.28 -9.83 4.15
C LEU A 339 15.65 -10.45 3.87
N PRO A 340 16.20 -10.31 2.65
CA PRO A 340 17.41 -11.01 2.25
C PRO A 340 18.68 -10.40 2.84
N SER A 341 18.63 -9.18 3.33
CA SER A 341 19.78 -8.46 3.87
C SER A 341 19.36 -7.37 4.86
N LEU A 342 20.15 -7.16 5.87
CA LEU A 342 20.02 -6.06 6.84
C LEU A 342 20.27 -4.67 6.22
N GLN A 343 20.89 -4.61 5.03
CA GLN A 343 21.08 -3.37 4.29
C GLN A 343 19.85 -2.95 3.49
N ALA A 344 18.80 -3.78 3.43
CA ALA A 344 17.56 -3.41 2.79
C ALA A 344 16.88 -2.25 3.54
N PRO A 345 16.40 -1.22 2.80
CA PRO A 345 15.86 -0.02 3.43
C PRO A 345 14.42 -0.23 3.93
N VAL A 346 14.06 0.51 4.98
CA VAL A 346 12.68 0.73 5.38
C VAL A 346 11.97 1.53 4.28
N ILE A 347 10.83 1.04 3.83
CA ILE A 347 9.97 1.67 2.83
C ILE A 347 8.66 2.16 3.45
N LYS A 348 7.88 2.94 2.70
CA LYS A 348 6.57 3.46 3.13
C LYS A 348 5.62 2.37 3.65
N GLY A 349 5.73 1.14 3.13
CA GLY A 349 4.88 -0.01 3.52
C GLY A 349 5.40 -0.86 4.68
N ALA A 350 6.59 -0.59 5.22
CA ALA A 350 7.23 -1.43 6.25
C ALA A 350 6.52 -1.30 7.61
N THR A 351 5.70 -2.27 8.01
CA THR A 351 4.99 -2.28 9.30
C THR A 351 5.85 -2.83 10.43
N GLY A 352 6.76 -3.76 10.12
CA GLY A 352 7.64 -4.37 11.09
C GLY A 352 8.87 -5.02 10.49
N LEU A 353 9.87 -5.24 11.33
CA LEU A 353 11.06 -6.03 11.08
C LEU A 353 11.12 -7.13 12.14
N LEU A 354 11.09 -8.39 11.72
CA LEU A 354 11.13 -9.52 12.63
C LEU A 354 12.42 -10.32 12.46
N ALA A 355 13.02 -10.68 13.59
CA ALA A 355 14.16 -11.60 13.66
C ALA A 355 13.73 -12.87 14.41
N LEU A 356 13.46 -13.96 13.68
CA LEU A 356 12.86 -15.16 14.18
C LEU A 356 13.91 -16.25 14.39
N ALA A 357 13.79 -16.98 15.51
CA ALA A 357 14.60 -18.15 15.82
C ALA A 357 14.06 -19.42 15.15
N PRO A 358 14.85 -20.52 15.06
CA PRO A 358 14.39 -21.76 14.45
C PRO A 358 13.08 -22.31 15.01
N HIS A 359 12.86 -22.21 16.32
CA HIS A 359 11.65 -22.74 16.97
C HIS A 359 10.37 -21.93 16.66
N GLU A 360 10.49 -20.72 16.11
CA GLU A 360 9.37 -19.87 15.63
C GLU A 360 8.98 -20.19 14.19
N LEU A 361 9.77 -21.01 13.50
CA LEU A 361 9.55 -21.39 12.11
C LEU A 361 9.00 -22.82 12.05
N ARG A 362 8.08 -23.04 11.13
CA ARG A 362 7.70 -24.40 10.77
C ARG A 362 8.73 -24.95 9.80
N HIS A 363 9.39 -26.04 10.18
CA HIS A 363 10.42 -26.71 9.37
C HIS A 363 9.93 -27.98 8.69
N ASP A 364 8.64 -28.32 8.86
CA ASP A 364 8.08 -29.56 8.35
C ASP A 364 8.01 -29.56 6.83
N GLN A 365 8.45 -30.64 6.22
CA GLN A 365 8.32 -30.84 4.78
C GLN A 365 6.84 -30.99 4.39
N ALA A 366 6.47 -30.41 3.25
CA ALA A 366 5.13 -30.56 2.73
C ALA A 366 4.83 -32.00 2.37
N SER A 367 3.72 -32.53 2.89
CA SER A 367 3.20 -33.86 2.60
C SER A 367 2.01 -33.77 1.63
N PRO A 368 1.62 -34.88 0.98
CA PRO A 368 0.44 -34.91 0.14
C PRO A 368 -0.83 -34.46 0.88
N CYS A 369 -1.75 -33.81 0.16
CA CYS A 369 -3.01 -33.36 0.70
C CYS A 369 -3.89 -34.55 1.15
N ILE A 370 -4.31 -34.53 2.43
CA ILE A 370 -5.21 -35.54 3.00
C ILE A 370 -6.70 -35.19 2.88
N ARG A 371 -7.03 -34.09 2.20
CA ARG A 371 -8.40 -33.58 1.97
C ARG A 371 -9.22 -33.34 3.23
N CYS A 372 -8.60 -32.92 4.35
CA CYS A 372 -9.25 -32.63 5.62
C CYS A 372 -10.16 -31.41 5.64
N ALA A 373 -10.16 -30.58 4.60
CA ALA A 373 -10.91 -29.34 4.44
C ALA A 373 -10.57 -28.19 5.43
N SER A 374 -9.65 -28.34 6.37
CA SER A 374 -9.29 -27.27 7.34
C SER A 374 -8.96 -25.94 6.67
N CYS A 375 -8.33 -25.95 5.49
CA CYS A 375 -8.04 -24.74 4.71
C CYS A 375 -9.30 -24.04 4.16
N VAL A 376 -10.39 -24.78 3.94
CA VAL A 376 -11.70 -24.23 3.50
C VAL A 376 -12.39 -23.57 4.69
N ASP A 377 -12.40 -24.24 5.84
CA ASP A 377 -13.03 -23.71 7.06
C ASP A 377 -12.33 -22.45 7.56
N ALA A 378 -10.99 -22.38 7.45
CA ALA A 378 -10.21 -21.21 7.83
C ALA A 378 -10.24 -20.07 6.79
N CYS A 379 -10.76 -20.29 5.58
CA CYS A 379 -10.74 -19.27 4.54
C CYS A 379 -11.75 -18.14 4.85
N PRO A 380 -11.29 -16.88 5.11
CA PRO A 380 -12.20 -15.78 5.41
C PRO A 380 -13.00 -15.30 4.19
N MET A 381 -12.58 -15.73 2.98
CA MET A 381 -13.24 -15.40 1.72
C MET A 381 -14.16 -16.52 1.23
N GLY A 382 -14.27 -17.65 1.98
CA GLY A 382 -15.13 -18.79 1.63
C GLY A 382 -14.69 -19.52 0.36
N LEU A 383 -13.41 -19.46 0.01
CA LEU A 383 -12.83 -20.10 -1.18
C LEU A 383 -12.50 -21.59 -0.92
N LEU A 384 -12.10 -22.29 -1.98
CA LEU A 384 -11.64 -23.67 -1.94
C LEU A 384 -10.11 -23.77 -2.15
N PRO A 385 -9.28 -23.45 -1.13
CA PRO A 385 -7.82 -23.36 -1.29
C PRO A 385 -7.18 -24.65 -1.80
N LEU A 386 -7.71 -25.82 -1.43
CA LEU A 386 -7.19 -27.10 -1.88
C LEU A 386 -7.35 -27.28 -3.41
N GLU A 387 -8.49 -26.89 -3.99
CA GLU A 387 -8.73 -27.00 -5.43
C GLU A 387 -7.93 -25.92 -6.21
N MET A 388 -7.92 -24.69 -5.70
CA MET A 388 -7.09 -23.61 -6.26
C MET A 388 -5.61 -24.03 -6.35
N ALA A 389 -5.06 -24.62 -5.28
CA ALA A 389 -3.67 -25.08 -5.25
C ALA A 389 -3.42 -26.26 -6.18
N ALA A 390 -4.37 -27.20 -6.30
CA ALA A 390 -4.26 -28.34 -7.21
C ALA A 390 -4.15 -27.86 -8.66
N ARG A 391 -4.94 -26.85 -9.06
CA ARG A 391 -4.90 -26.24 -10.38
C ARG A 391 -3.62 -25.43 -10.60
N ALA A 392 -3.23 -24.59 -9.64
CA ALA A 392 -2.00 -23.79 -9.71
C ALA A 392 -0.73 -24.65 -9.88
N ARG A 393 -0.69 -25.83 -9.25
CA ARG A 393 0.44 -26.77 -9.35
C ARG A 393 0.65 -27.37 -10.73
N VAL A 394 -0.39 -27.48 -11.54
CA VAL A 394 -0.35 -27.99 -12.91
C VAL A 394 -0.45 -26.88 -13.96
N ASP A 395 -0.25 -25.63 -13.54
CA ASP A 395 -0.30 -24.42 -14.37
C ASP A 395 -1.67 -24.18 -15.06
N ASP A 396 -2.74 -24.82 -14.53
CA ASP A 396 -4.12 -24.56 -14.93
C ASP A 396 -4.61 -23.26 -14.26
N LEU A 397 -4.14 -22.12 -14.80
CA LEU A 397 -4.40 -20.80 -14.25
C LEU A 397 -5.87 -20.39 -14.37
N ASP A 398 -6.52 -20.79 -15.46
CA ASP A 398 -7.93 -20.49 -15.72
C ASP A 398 -8.82 -21.31 -14.78
N GLY A 399 -8.54 -22.59 -14.58
CA GLY A 399 -9.23 -23.41 -13.58
C GLY A 399 -9.01 -22.90 -12.14
N ALA A 400 -7.82 -22.41 -11.79
CA ALA A 400 -7.59 -21.79 -10.48
C ALA A 400 -8.43 -20.50 -10.32
N HIS A 401 -8.59 -19.73 -11.38
CA HIS A 401 -9.44 -18.55 -11.43
C HIS A 401 -10.92 -18.88 -11.20
N ASP A 402 -11.44 -19.95 -11.81
CA ASP A 402 -12.84 -20.39 -11.67
C ASP A 402 -13.17 -20.80 -10.23
N TYR A 403 -12.17 -21.27 -9.45
CA TYR A 403 -12.28 -21.51 -8.02
C TYR A 403 -12.09 -20.26 -7.15
N GLY A 404 -12.08 -19.05 -7.74
CA GLY A 404 -12.07 -17.77 -7.02
C GLY A 404 -10.67 -17.25 -6.63
N LEU A 405 -9.59 -17.65 -7.33
CA LEU A 405 -8.23 -17.18 -7.05
C LEU A 405 -8.12 -15.64 -6.99
N ARG A 406 -8.92 -14.91 -7.80
CA ARG A 406 -8.93 -13.44 -7.81
C ARG A 406 -9.43 -12.80 -6.52
N ASP A 407 -10.31 -13.49 -5.78
CA ASP A 407 -10.84 -13.02 -4.51
C ASP A 407 -9.95 -13.38 -3.32
N CYS A 408 -8.91 -14.16 -3.55
CA CYS A 408 -7.95 -14.52 -2.52
C CYS A 408 -7.17 -13.29 -2.07
N ILE A 409 -7.22 -13.00 -0.76
CA ILE A 409 -6.50 -11.88 -0.12
C ILE A 409 -5.10 -12.25 0.34
N LEU A 410 -4.61 -13.44 0.01
CA LEU A 410 -3.27 -13.97 0.37
C LEU A 410 -2.96 -13.93 1.88
N CYS A 411 -3.98 -14.02 2.73
CA CYS A 411 -3.86 -13.88 4.18
C CYS A 411 -3.05 -14.99 4.88
N GLY A 412 -2.87 -16.15 4.26
CA GLY A 412 -2.10 -17.25 4.85
C GLY A 412 -2.87 -18.17 5.79
N CYS A 413 -4.14 -17.90 6.15
CA CYS A 413 -4.93 -18.76 7.05
C CYS A 413 -4.94 -20.22 6.62
N CYS A 414 -5.12 -20.48 5.33
CA CYS A 414 -5.15 -21.83 4.77
C CYS A 414 -3.81 -22.58 4.91
N SER A 415 -2.67 -21.90 4.70
CA SER A 415 -1.34 -22.48 4.93
C SER A 415 -1.07 -22.70 6.42
N TYR A 416 -1.56 -21.77 7.27
CA TYR A 416 -1.39 -21.85 8.73
C TYR A 416 -2.05 -23.09 9.33
N VAL A 417 -3.27 -23.43 8.90
CA VAL A 417 -4.02 -24.58 9.46
C VAL A 417 -3.72 -25.92 8.76
N CYS A 418 -2.92 -25.92 7.68
CA CYS A 418 -2.70 -27.14 6.90
C CYS A 418 -1.87 -28.18 7.68
N PRO A 419 -2.42 -29.36 8.02
CA PRO A 419 -1.68 -30.41 8.73
C PRO A 419 -0.61 -31.08 7.86
N SER A 420 -0.74 -30.97 6.52
CA SER A 420 0.25 -31.46 5.56
C SER A 420 1.29 -30.40 5.19
N HIS A 421 1.32 -29.25 5.84
CA HIS A 421 2.27 -28.15 5.67
C HIS A 421 2.42 -27.67 4.21
N ILE A 422 1.33 -27.77 3.42
CA ILE A 422 1.34 -27.35 2.01
C ILE A 422 1.44 -25.83 1.92
N PRO A 423 2.39 -25.28 1.15
CA PRO A 423 2.58 -23.84 1.00
C PRO A 423 1.54 -23.24 0.04
N LEU A 424 0.25 -23.27 0.44
CA LEU A 424 -0.89 -22.89 -0.41
C LEU A 424 -0.77 -21.46 -0.95
N VAL A 425 -0.37 -20.51 -0.09
CA VAL A 425 -0.24 -19.09 -0.49
C VAL A 425 0.82 -18.90 -1.56
N GLN A 426 1.92 -19.64 -1.51
CA GLN A 426 2.98 -19.56 -2.53
C GLN A 426 2.47 -20.01 -3.90
N TYR A 427 1.64 -21.05 -3.96
CA TYR A 427 0.98 -21.44 -5.20
C TYR A 427 0.02 -20.35 -5.72
N PHE A 428 -0.70 -19.69 -4.82
CA PHE A 428 -1.60 -18.61 -5.22
C PHE A 428 -0.83 -17.38 -5.70
N GLN A 429 0.24 -16.99 -5.02
CA GLN A 429 1.13 -15.90 -5.45
C GLN A 429 1.73 -16.19 -6.83
N TYR A 430 2.19 -17.43 -7.05
CA TYR A 430 2.70 -17.88 -8.35
C TYR A 430 1.64 -17.74 -9.43
N ALA A 431 0.45 -18.32 -9.21
CA ALA A 431 -0.61 -18.32 -10.21
C ALA A 431 -1.13 -16.88 -10.51
N MET A 432 -1.28 -16.03 -9.48
CA MET A 432 -1.62 -14.62 -9.68
C MET A 432 -0.55 -13.87 -10.47
N GLY A 433 0.73 -14.07 -10.13
CA GLY A 433 1.86 -13.45 -10.85
C GLY A 433 1.86 -13.82 -12.33
N ARG A 434 1.68 -15.12 -12.65
CA ARG A 434 1.58 -15.59 -14.04
C ARG A 434 0.38 -15.00 -14.79
N GLN A 435 -0.79 -14.90 -14.13
CA GLN A 435 -1.95 -14.23 -14.71
C GLN A 435 -1.71 -12.75 -14.97
N ASP A 436 -1.03 -12.04 -14.05
CA ASP A 436 -0.70 -10.62 -14.22
C ASP A 436 0.30 -10.39 -15.35
N GLU A 437 1.28 -11.27 -15.51
CA GLU A 437 2.20 -11.28 -16.67
C GLU A 437 1.43 -11.45 -17.98
N ARG A 438 0.54 -12.46 -18.08
CA ARG A 438 -0.31 -12.69 -19.25
C ARG A 438 -1.14 -11.45 -19.61
N ARG A 439 -1.85 -10.88 -18.64
CA ARG A 439 -2.65 -9.66 -18.84
C ARG A 439 -1.79 -8.45 -19.21
N SER A 440 -0.59 -8.34 -18.66
CA SER A 440 0.34 -7.27 -19.02
C SER A 440 0.81 -7.38 -20.46
N ALA A 441 1.12 -8.61 -20.92
CA ALA A 441 1.49 -8.89 -22.29
C ALA A 441 0.34 -8.60 -23.26
N GLU A 442 -0.89 -9.05 -22.94
CA GLU A 442 -2.10 -8.76 -23.71
C GLU A 442 -2.34 -7.25 -23.86
N ARG A 443 -2.28 -6.50 -22.74
CA ARG A 443 -2.43 -5.04 -22.76
C ARG A 443 -1.36 -4.34 -23.61
N LYS A 444 -0.11 -4.80 -23.58
CA LYS A 444 0.96 -4.27 -24.43
C LYS A 444 0.68 -4.54 -25.90
N THR A 445 0.25 -5.74 -26.25
CA THR A 445 -0.11 -6.13 -27.61
C THR A 445 -1.28 -5.30 -28.13
N ASP A 446 -2.33 -5.13 -27.34
CA ASP A 446 -3.49 -4.29 -27.70
C ASP A 446 -3.10 -2.82 -27.86
N HIS A 447 -2.24 -2.31 -26.98
CA HIS A 447 -1.74 -0.95 -27.12
C HIS A 447 -0.93 -0.74 -28.41
N ILE A 448 -0.02 -1.65 -28.74
CA ILE A 448 0.77 -1.62 -29.97
C ILE A 448 -0.17 -1.70 -31.19
N ARG A 449 -1.16 -2.61 -31.16
CA ARG A 449 -2.16 -2.72 -32.24
C ARG A 449 -2.89 -1.40 -32.47
N ARG A 450 -3.42 -0.78 -31.42
CA ARG A 450 -4.10 0.53 -31.50
C ARG A 450 -3.20 1.65 -32.05
N LEU A 451 -1.94 1.69 -31.62
CA LEU A 451 -0.98 2.67 -32.16
C LEU A 451 -0.70 2.44 -33.64
N THR A 452 -0.59 1.18 -34.07
CA THR A 452 -0.37 0.81 -35.47
C THR A 452 -1.58 1.18 -36.35
N GLU A 453 -2.79 0.88 -35.88
CA GLU A 453 -4.03 1.24 -36.56
C GLU A 453 -4.18 2.79 -36.67
N ALA A 454 -3.91 3.52 -35.57
CA ALA A 454 -3.97 4.98 -35.58
C ALA A 454 -2.93 5.59 -36.53
N ARG A 455 -1.72 5.01 -36.61
CA ARG A 455 -0.68 5.43 -37.57
C ARG A 455 -1.13 5.18 -39.02
N ALA A 456 -1.68 3.98 -39.30
CA ALA A 456 -2.17 3.63 -40.62
C ALA A 456 -3.31 4.56 -41.06
N ALA A 457 -4.28 4.84 -40.16
CA ALA A 457 -5.37 5.77 -40.44
C ALA A 457 -4.87 7.18 -40.71
N ARG A 458 -3.87 7.66 -39.97
CA ARG A 458 -3.26 8.99 -40.24
C ARG A 458 -2.58 9.05 -41.59
N LEU A 459 -1.79 8.03 -41.93
CA LEU A 459 -1.13 7.96 -43.25
C LEU A 459 -2.15 7.91 -44.39
N ALA A 460 -3.20 7.13 -44.29
CA ALA A 460 -4.28 7.07 -45.28
C ALA A 460 -5.00 8.42 -45.43
N ALA A 461 -5.25 9.12 -44.31
CA ALA A 461 -5.84 10.46 -44.35
C ALA A 461 -4.91 11.51 -45.02
N GLU A 462 -3.60 11.44 -44.76
CA GLU A 462 -2.61 12.29 -45.41
C GLU A 462 -2.53 12.01 -46.93
N GLU A 463 -2.58 10.74 -47.35
CA GLU A 463 -2.60 10.38 -48.78
C GLU A 463 -3.88 10.83 -49.46
N ALA A 464 -5.03 10.63 -48.80
CA ALA A 464 -6.31 11.12 -49.33
C ALA A 464 -6.34 12.66 -49.48
N ALA A 465 -5.80 13.40 -48.49
CA ALA A 465 -5.69 14.84 -48.56
C ALA A 465 -4.76 15.32 -49.69
N LYS A 466 -3.63 14.62 -49.91
CA LYS A 466 -2.73 14.91 -51.03
C LYS A 466 -3.39 14.63 -52.39
N ALA A 467 -4.13 13.51 -52.49
CA ALA A 467 -4.87 13.16 -53.71
C ALA A 467 -5.98 14.20 -54.01
N ALA A 468 -6.74 14.61 -53.00
CA ALA A 468 -7.77 15.64 -53.11
C ALA A 468 -7.17 17.02 -53.54
N ALA A 469 -6.04 17.42 -52.94
CA ALA A 469 -5.35 18.65 -53.30
C ALA A 469 -4.84 18.60 -54.77
N LYS A 470 -4.33 17.45 -55.22
CA LYS A 470 -3.87 17.25 -56.61
C LYS A 470 -5.05 17.31 -57.60
N ALA A 471 -6.18 16.69 -57.24
CA ALA A 471 -7.41 16.73 -58.05
C ALA A 471 -7.99 18.14 -58.14
N ALA A 472 -8.03 18.91 -57.04
CA ALA A 472 -8.47 20.30 -57.02
C ALA A 472 -7.58 21.21 -57.89
N LYS A 473 -6.25 20.99 -57.86
CA LYS A 473 -5.30 21.74 -58.70
C LYS A 473 -5.50 21.42 -60.18
N ALA A 474 -5.72 20.15 -60.53
CA ALA A 474 -6.01 19.72 -61.90
C ALA A 474 -7.35 20.29 -62.41
N ALA A 475 -8.38 20.35 -61.58
CA ALA A 475 -9.67 20.96 -61.92
C ALA A 475 -9.56 22.47 -62.18
N LYS A 476 -8.77 23.20 -61.33
CA LYS A 476 -8.50 24.63 -61.56
C LYS A 476 -7.76 24.90 -62.88
N VAL A 477 -6.80 24.05 -63.28
CA VAL A 477 -6.07 24.15 -64.52
C VAL A 477 -7.00 23.91 -65.74
N LYS A 478 -7.92 22.91 -65.63
CA LYS A 478 -8.92 22.67 -66.69
C LYS A 478 -9.91 23.83 -66.86
N LEU A 479 -10.35 24.49 -65.79
CA LEU A 479 -11.27 25.61 -65.80
C LEU A 479 -10.62 26.86 -66.45
N ALA A 480 -9.28 27.05 -66.22
CA ALA A 480 -8.52 28.14 -66.81
C ALA A 480 -8.18 27.96 -68.32
N ALA A 481 -8.30 26.68 -68.80
CA ALA A 481 -8.00 26.32 -70.20
C ALA A 481 -9.22 26.33 -71.15
N THR A 482 -10.43 26.66 -70.63
CA THR A 482 -11.64 26.77 -71.50
C THR A 482 -11.70 28.14 -72.08
N PRO A 483 -11.57 28.33 -73.46
CA PRO A 483 -11.66 29.65 -74.08
C PRO A 483 -13.11 30.15 -74.00
N THR A 484 -13.30 31.34 -73.52
CA THR A 484 -14.53 32.09 -73.62
C THR A 484 -14.75 32.35 -75.13
N SER A 485 -15.67 31.58 -75.73
CA SER A 485 -16.21 31.98 -77.04
C SER A 485 -17.23 33.10 -76.83
N GLU A 486 -16.82 34.33 -76.94
CA GLU A 486 -17.73 35.41 -77.17
C GLU A 486 -18.23 35.27 -78.60
N ALA A 487 -19.53 35.09 -78.74
CA ALA A 487 -20.24 35.19 -79.99
C ALA A 487 -20.64 36.65 -80.28
N GLN A 488 -20.49 36.98 -81.45
CA GLN A 488 -21.07 38.23 -82.09
C GLN A 488 -22.62 38.18 -82.04
#